data_d7eb9281f8b2dff9135731b233abeb99
#
_entry.id   d7eb9281f8b2dff9135731b233abeb99
#
_cell.length_a   1.000
_cell.length_b   1.000
_cell.length_c   1.000
_cell.angle_alpha   90.00
_cell.angle_beta   90.00
_cell.angle_gamma   90.00
#
_symmetry.space_group_name_H-M   'P 1'
#
loop_
_entity.id
_entity.type
_entity.pdbx_description
1 polymer ?
#
loop_
_entity_poly.entity_id
_entity_poly.type
_entity_poly.pdbx_seq_one_letter_code
_entity_poly.pdbx_strand_id
1 'polypeptide(L)' 'MMEYKYNPEDYEEVLCDYMTAFYRAYEEKNRAFMISEMEHLFSETKYAMKEGDITSADREEMLMYFGGLLDA' A
#
# COMPACT_ATOMS: atom_id res chain seq x y z
N MET A 1 -14.06 7.44 11.81
CA MET A 1 -13.01 6.45 11.50
C MET A 1 -13.15 5.98 10.06
N MET A 2 -12.09 6.05 9.29
CA MET A 2 -12.13 5.57 7.91
C MET A 2 -11.81 4.09 7.86
N GLU A 3 -12.55 3.36 7.05
CA GLU A 3 -12.27 1.97 6.80
C GLU A 3 -11.54 1.84 5.46
N TYR A 4 -10.42 1.14 5.50
CA TYR A 4 -9.63 0.87 4.30
C TYR A 4 -9.82 -0.58 3.88
N LYS A 5 -9.76 -0.82 2.59
CA LYS A 5 -9.93 -2.16 2.04
C LYS A 5 -8.86 -3.12 2.56
N TYR A 6 -7.64 -2.63 2.72
CA TYR A 6 -6.51 -3.44 3.17
C TYR A 6 -6.07 -2.99 4.55
N ASN A 7 -6.07 -3.92 5.51
CA ASN A 7 -5.61 -3.65 6.87
C ASN A 7 -4.11 -3.94 6.93
N PRO A 8 -3.27 -2.94 7.25
CA PRO A 8 -1.82 -3.15 7.32
C PRO A 8 -1.40 -4.30 8.22
N GLU A 9 -2.15 -4.55 9.29
CA GLU A 9 -1.79 -5.58 10.27
C GLU A 9 -1.94 -7.00 9.71
N ASP A 10 -2.59 -7.15 8.56
CA ASP A 10 -2.74 -8.46 7.93
C ASP A 10 -1.48 -8.87 7.15
N TYR A 11 -0.47 -8.01 7.08
CA TYR A 11 0.70 -8.20 6.22
C TYR A 11 1.98 -8.19 7.04
N GLU A 12 3.09 -8.62 6.43
CA GLU A 12 4.37 -8.64 7.11
C GLU A 12 4.82 -7.22 7.47
N GLU A 13 5.80 -7.12 8.37
CA GLU A 13 6.14 -5.86 9.04
C GLU A 13 6.47 -4.72 8.08
N VAL A 14 7.32 -4.97 7.07
CA VAL A 14 7.75 -3.89 6.15
C VAL A 14 6.58 -3.40 5.31
N LEU A 15 5.77 -4.32 4.79
CA LEU A 15 4.60 -3.95 4.00
C LEU A 15 3.58 -3.22 4.88
N CYS A 16 3.39 -3.68 6.11
CA CYS A 16 2.53 -3.02 7.08
C CYS A 16 2.96 -1.56 7.29
N ASP A 17 4.26 -1.33 7.45
CA ASP A 17 4.79 0.01 7.69
C ASP A 17 4.54 0.94 6.49
N TYR A 18 4.76 0.46 5.28
CA TYR A 18 4.52 1.26 4.08
C TYR A 18 3.04 1.56 3.88
N MET A 19 2.17 0.58 4.14
CA MET A 19 0.72 0.81 4.03
C MET A 19 0.26 1.83 5.05
N THR A 20 0.75 1.72 6.28
CA THR A 20 0.41 2.66 7.35
C THR A 20 0.86 4.07 6.99
N ALA A 21 2.08 4.20 6.48
CA ALA A 21 2.62 5.50 6.06
C ALA A 21 1.81 6.09 4.90
N PHE A 22 1.38 5.25 3.95
CA PHE A 22 0.55 5.71 2.84
C PHE A 22 -0.79 6.25 3.36
N TYR A 23 -1.45 5.50 4.25
CA TYR A 23 -2.74 5.94 4.78
C TYR A 23 -2.61 7.24 5.58
N ARG A 24 -1.53 7.39 6.33
CA ARG A 24 -1.27 8.64 7.06
C ARG A 24 -1.14 9.81 6.08
N ALA A 25 -0.34 9.63 5.03
CA ALA A 25 -0.17 10.67 4.01
C ALA A 25 -1.50 11.01 3.32
N TYR A 26 -2.31 9.99 3.07
CA TYR A 26 -3.62 10.18 2.47
C TYR A 26 -4.53 11.03 3.37
N GLU A 27 -4.55 10.71 4.67
CA GLU A 27 -5.37 11.45 5.64
C GLU A 27 -4.89 12.88 5.82
N GLU A 28 -3.58 13.10 5.71
CA GLU A 28 -2.98 14.43 5.81
C GLU A 28 -3.03 15.20 4.48
N LYS A 29 -3.53 14.56 3.45
CA LYS A 29 -3.58 15.13 2.10
C LYS A 29 -2.20 15.53 1.59
N ASN A 30 -1.20 14.75 1.98
CA ASN A 30 0.18 14.99 1.59
C ASN A 30 0.51 14.15 0.36
N ARG A 31 0.23 14.71 -0.82
CA ARG A 31 0.39 13.99 -2.07
C ARG A 31 1.83 13.57 -2.35
N ALA A 32 2.78 14.41 -1.99
CA ALA A 32 4.19 14.09 -2.20
C ALA A 32 4.60 12.82 -1.45
N PHE A 33 4.17 12.70 -0.20
CA PHE A 33 4.43 11.49 0.58
C PHE A 33 3.66 10.29 0.05
N MET A 34 2.42 10.51 -0.43
CA MET A 34 1.64 9.42 -1.03
C MET A 34 2.39 8.84 -2.22
N ILE A 35 2.95 9.69 -3.07
CA ILE A 35 3.71 9.23 -4.24
C ILE A 35 4.93 8.44 -3.80
N SER A 36 5.67 8.94 -2.82
CA SER A 36 6.84 8.26 -2.28
C SER A 36 6.49 6.88 -1.73
N GLU A 37 5.42 6.82 -0.92
CA GLU A 37 5.00 5.55 -0.32
C GLU A 37 4.42 4.60 -1.36
N MET A 38 3.82 5.13 -2.43
CA MET A 38 3.34 4.30 -3.53
C MET A 38 4.50 3.58 -4.22
N GLU A 39 5.65 4.25 -4.37
CA GLU A 39 6.85 3.63 -4.92
C GLU A 39 7.36 2.51 -4.01
N HIS A 40 7.33 2.74 -2.70
CA HIS A 40 7.71 1.72 -1.74
C HIS A 40 6.77 0.53 -1.80
N LEU A 41 5.46 0.78 -1.92
CA LEU A 41 4.47 -0.28 -2.03
C LEU A 41 4.67 -1.08 -3.31
N PHE A 42 4.99 -0.41 -4.41
CA PHE A 42 5.26 -1.08 -5.68
C PHE A 42 6.40 -2.09 -5.52
N SER A 43 7.50 -1.66 -4.90
CA SER A 43 8.67 -2.51 -4.71
C SER A 43 8.41 -3.62 -3.70
N GLU A 44 7.81 -3.29 -2.56
CA GLU A 44 7.63 -4.24 -1.48
C GLU A 44 6.58 -5.30 -1.82
N THR A 45 5.50 -4.92 -2.52
CA THR A 45 4.51 -5.91 -2.95
C THR A 45 5.10 -6.87 -3.98
N LYS A 46 6.03 -6.39 -4.81
CA LYS A 46 6.73 -7.27 -5.75
C LYS A 46 7.57 -8.30 -4.99
N TYR A 47 8.25 -7.84 -3.94
CA TYR A 47 9.05 -8.71 -3.10
C TYR A 47 8.17 -9.73 -2.38
N ALA A 48 7.07 -9.27 -1.79
CA ALA A 48 6.13 -10.15 -1.09
C ALA A 48 5.55 -11.21 -2.02
N MET A 49 5.29 -10.85 -3.27
CA MET A 49 4.81 -11.78 -4.28
C MET A 49 5.85 -12.85 -4.57
N LYS A 50 7.12 -12.47 -4.69
CA LYS A 50 8.20 -13.43 -4.94
C LYS A 50 8.40 -14.37 -3.76
N GLU A 51 8.17 -13.88 -2.55
CA GLU A 51 8.29 -14.69 -1.33
C GLU A 51 7.07 -15.57 -1.11
N GLY A 52 6.01 -15.41 -1.90
CA GLY A 52 4.82 -16.21 -1.77
C GLY A 52 3.83 -15.71 -0.72
N ASP A 53 4.04 -14.51 -0.17
CA ASP A 53 3.16 -13.95 0.85
C ASP A 53 1.86 -13.42 0.26
N ILE A 54 1.90 -12.97 -0.98
CA ILE A 54 0.72 -12.53 -1.72
C ILE A 54 0.79 -13.09 -3.14
N THR A 55 -0.34 -13.15 -3.80
CA THR A 55 -0.38 -13.60 -5.20
C THR A 55 -0.16 -12.40 -6.14
N SER A 56 0.11 -12.71 -7.41
CA SER A 56 0.20 -11.71 -8.44
C SER A 56 -1.11 -10.93 -8.58
N ALA A 57 -2.25 -11.62 -8.46
CA ALA A 57 -3.57 -10.98 -8.51
C ALA A 57 -3.78 -10.05 -7.31
N ASP A 58 -3.36 -10.47 -6.12
CA ASP A 58 -3.43 -9.63 -4.93
C ASP A 58 -2.63 -8.35 -5.09
N ARG A 59 -1.41 -8.48 -5.62
CA ARG A 59 -0.54 -7.33 -5.84
C ARG A 59 -1.18 -6.34 -6.80
N GLU A 60 -1.70 -6.84 -7.90
CA GLU A 60 -2.35 -5.99 -8.91
C GLU A 60 -3.52 -5.22 -8.31
N GLU A 61 -4.37 -5.92 -7.57
CA GLU A 61 -5.53 -5.30 -6.92
C GLU A 61 -5.11 -4.25 -5.89
N MET A 62 -4.09 -4.56 -5.08
CA MET A 62 -3.57 -3.61 -4.09
C MET A 62 -3.04 -2.34 -4.74
N LEU A 63 -2.23 -2.49 -5.79
CA LEU A 63 -1.67 -1.33 -6.47
C LEU A 63 -2.75 -0.47 -7.13
N MET A 64 -3.79 -1.10 -7.66
CA MET A 64 -4.93 -0.36 -8.21
C MET A 64 -5.68 0.40 -7.11
N TYR A 65 -5.85 -0.22 -5.96
CA TYR A 65 -6.54 0.42 -4.83
C TYR A 65 -5.78 1.65 -4.34
N PHE A 66 -4.48 1.50 -4.05
CA PHE A 66 -3.67 2.61 -3.56
C PHE A 66 -3.51 3.71 -4.62
N GLY A 67 -3.35 3.31 -5.88
CA GLY A 67 -3.31 4.27 -6.98
C GLY A 67 -4.61 5.06 -7.10
N GLY A 68 -5.74 4.40 -6.85
CA GLY A 68 -7.05 5.07 -6.84
C GLY A 68 -7.16 6.11 -5.73
N LEU A 69 -6.63 5.81 -4.55
CA LEU A 69 -6.60 6.77 -3.45
C LEU A 69 -5.70 7.96 -3.80
N LEU A 70 -4.59 7.70 -4.46
CA LEU A 70 -3.66 8.76 -4.87
C LEU A 70 -4.32 9.73 -5.87
N ASP A 71 -5.14 9.18 -6.76
CA ASP A 71 -5.80 9.98 -7.81
C ASP A 71 -7.10 10.65 -7.34
N ALA A 72 -7.60 10.29 -6.17
CA ALA A 72 -8.87 10.79 -5.66
C ALA A 72 -8.82 12.28 -5.22
#